data_ac66a87c2fd2a079045353989e1c775f
#
_entry.id   ac66a87c2fd2a079045353989e1c775f
#
_cell.length_a   1.000
_cell.length_b   1.000
_cell.length_c   1.000
_cell.angle_alpha   90.00
_cell.angle_beta   90.00
_cell.angle_gamma   90.00
#
_symmetry.space_group_name_H-M   'P 1'
#
loop_
_entity.id
_entity.type
_entity.pdbx_description
1 polymer ?
#
loop_
_entity_poly.entity_id
_entity_poly.type
_entity_poly.pdbx_seq_one_letter_code
_entity_poly.pdbx_strand_id
1 'polypeptide(L)'
;MTRAPRTLLFATLLTPGLLLIPGPVAAQDGKSFVSDFIDRHAGTYADIAQSIWDLAEVGYQETKSSALLQGTLRDAGFDIEAGVAGIPTAFVASWSNGDGPVVGILAEFDALPGITQDRSPTRAPVEEKPAGHACGHHLFGTGSTAAALAVRAWMEETGRTGTLRLYGTPAEEGGAGKVYMVRAGLFDDVDVVLHWHAGDQNSAGAYSTLANKSAKFRFRGVSAHAAGAPERGRSALDAVEAMDHMVNLMREHVPQETRIHYVITYGGAAPNVIPDFAEVFYYVRNPDPENVLSLFDRVVKAAEGAALGTGTEMEYEVIHGIYNLLPNVTLQQAMQANLERVGGVVYDDAERSFAEIVRQTLPDDGPAVETAAEVQPFFIAE
;
A
#
# COMPACT_ATOMS: atom_id res chain seq x y z
N MET A 1 28.86 -78.22 70.28
CA MET A 1 29.70 -77.03 70.15
C MET A 1 29.74 -76.65 68.66
N THR A 2 28.82 -75.87 68.27
CA THR A 2 28.61 -75.53 66.82
C THR A 2 28.85 -74.01 66.64
N ARG A 3 29.86 -73.70 65.86
CA ARG A 3 30.17 -72.31 65.44
C ARG A 3 29.28 -71.87 64.28
N ALA A 4 28.59 -70.76 64.45
CA ALA A 4 27.83 -70.11 63.38
C ALA A 4 28.75 -69.29 62.43
N PRO A 5 28.47 -69.15 61.14
CA PRO A 5 29.24 -68.31 60.22
C PRO A 5 28.79 -66.85 60.29
N ARG A 6 29.76 -65.93 60.28
CA ARG A 6 29.57 -64.48 60.17
C ARG A 6 29.32 -64.10 58.67
N THR A 7 28.15 -63.55 58.38
CA THR A 7 27.83 -62.96 57.10
C THR A 7 28.34 -61.51 57.04
N LEU A 8 29.23 -61.18 56.09
CA LEU A 8 29.65 -59.79 55.79
C LEU A 8 28.60 -59.15 54.91
N LEU A 9 27.99 -58.08 55.37
CA LEU A 9 27.16 -57.18 54.52
C LEU A 9 28.10 -56.19 53.87
N PHE A 10 28.13 -56.22 52.54
CA PHE A 10 28.69 -55.14 51.66
C PHE A 10 27.62 -54.08 51.49
N ALA A 11 27.81 -52.90 52.02
CA ALA A 11 27.00 -51.74 51.76
C ALA A 11 27.51 -51.01 50.53
N THR A 12 26.80 -51.15 49.42
CA THR A 12 27.02 -50.35 48.21
C THR A 12 26.46 -48.94 48.39
N LEU A 13 27.33 -47.97 48.50
CA LEU A 13 26.99 -46.57 48.44
C LEU A 13 26.60 -46.19 47.01
N LEU A 14 25.30 -46.04 46.70
CA LEU A 14 24.80 -45.35 45.51
C LEU A 14 24.93 -43.83 45.74
N THR A 15 25.87 -43.20 45.07
CA THR A 15 25.89 -41.73 44.89
C THR A 15 24.77 -41.32 43.93
N PRO A 16 23.84 -40.43 44.34
CA PRO A 16 22.85 -39.91 43.39
C PRO A 16 23.59 -39.01 42.40
N GLY A 17 23.66 -39.46 41.14
CA GLY A 17 24.06 -38.60 40.02
C GLY A 17 23.07 -37.44 39.88
N LEU A 18 23.55 -36.24 40.13
CA LEU A 18 22.79 -35.00 39.89
C LEU A 18 22.58 -34.88 38.38
N LEU A 19 21.42 -35.31 37.90
CA LEU A 19 20.93 -34.95 36.54
C LEU A 19 20.75 -33.42 36.55
N LEU A 20 21.70 -32.71 35.96
CA LEU A 20 21.51 -31.32 35.54
C LEU A 20 20.40 -31.31 34.48
N ILE A 21 19.16 -31.08 34.94
CA ILE A 21 18.07 -30.71 34.04
C ILE A 21 18.48 -29.33 33.53
N PRO A 22 18.69 -29.14 32.22
CA PRO A 22 18.90 -27.79 31.67
C PRO A 22 17.70 -26.95 32.09
N GLY A 23 17.97 -25.89 32.84
CA GLY A 23 16.94 -24.91 33.23
C GLY A 23 16.27 -24.40 31.95
N PRO A 24 15.01 -23.96 32.02
CA PRO A 24 14.36 -23.39 30.84
C PRO A 24 15.27 -22.26 30.34
N VAL A 25 15.77 -22.41 29.09
CA VAL A 25 16.33 -21.31 28.34
C VAL A 25 15.24 -20.25 28.41
N ALA A 26 15.52 -19.08 28.98
CA ALA A 26 14.56 -17.98 29.03
C ALA A 26 14.06 -17.78 27.60
N ALA A 27 12.77 -18.05 27.37
CA ALA A 27 12.19 -17.93 26.05
C ALA A 27 12.45 -16.49 25.61
N GLN A 28 13.23 -16.33 24.56
CA GLN A 28 13.47 -15.01 23.96
C GLN A 28 12.11 -14.38 23.72
N ASP A 29 11.92 -13.12 24.17
CA ASP A 29 10.70 -12.40 23.89
C ASP A 29 10.44 -12.41 22.37
N GLY A 30 9.25 -12.86 21.95
CA GLY A 30 8.93 -13.04 20.54
C GLY A 30 9.18 -11.80 19.68
N LYS A 31 9.03 -10.62 20.27
CA LYS A 31 9.32 -9.35 19.58
C LYS A 31 10.81 -9.16 19.32
N SER A 32 11.68 -9.52 20.28
CA SER A 32 13.14 -9.51 20.08
C SER A 32 13.57 -10.54 19.05
N PHE A 33 12.95 -11.74 19.02
CA PHE A 33 13.23 -12.74 17.99
C PHE A 33 12.94 -12.18 16.59
N VAL A 34 11.78 -11.55 16.40
CA VAL A 34 11.35 -10.98 15.11
C VAL A 34 12.31 -9.87 14.68
N SER A 35 12.67 -8.93 15.56
CA SER A 35 13.63 -7.86 15.24
C SER A 35 14.99 -8.42 14.86
N ASP A 36 15.56 -9.33 15.68
CA ASP A 36 16.85 -9.97 15.41
C ASP A 36 16.84 -10.77 14.09
N PHE A 37 15.70 -11.37 13.73
CA PHE A 37 15.55 -12.08 12.46
C PHE A 37 15.65 -11.10 11.29
N ILE A 38 14.92 -9.98 11.35
CA ILE A 38 14.92 -8.96 10.30
C ILE A 38 16.32 -8.35 10.15
N ASP A 39 16.99 -8.00 11.25
CA ASP A 39 18.33 -7.41 11.25
C ASP A 39 19.36 -8.33 10.59
N ARG A 40 19.30 -9.65 10.87
CA ARG A 40 20.20 -10.62 10.23
C ARG A 40 20.01 -10.74 8.71
N HIS A 41 18.84 -10.39 8.19
CA HIS A 41 18.50 -10.49 6.77
C HIS A 41 18.36 -9.12 6.10
N ALA A 42 18.71 -8.03 6.79
CA ALA A 42 18.50 -6.65 6.33
C ALA A 42 19.09 -6.41 4.92
N GLY A 43 20.30 -6.92 4.64
CA GLY A 43 20.91 -6.81 3.32
C GLY A 43 20.10 -7.45 2.21
N THR A 44 19.53 -8.64 2.45
CA THR A 44 18.66 -9.32 1.48
C THR A 44 17.40 -8.51 1.20
N TYR A 45 16.79 -7.95 2.24
CA TYR A 45 15.59 -7.11 2.07
C TYR A 45 15.90 -5.79 1.36
N ALA A 46 17.05 -5.18 1.65
CA ALA A 46 17.52 -4.00 0.92
C ALA A 46 17.68 -4.28 -0.58
N ASP A 47 18.26 -5.44 -0.96
CA ASP A 47 18.42 -5.85 -2.36
C ASP A 47 17.07 -6.08 -3.05
N ILE A 48 16.08 -6.67 -2.35
CA ILE A 48 14.71 -6.86 -2.88
C ILE A 48 14.05 -5.50 -3.11
N ALA A 49 14.08 -4.61 -2.12
CA ALA A 49 13.51 -3.26 -2.23
C ALA A 49 14.14 -2.49 -3.39
N GLN A 50 15.47 -2.57 -3.52
CA GLN A 50 16.20 -1.91 -4.59
C GLN A 50 15.85 -2.49 -5.97
N SER A 51 15.66 -3.81 -6.05
CA SER A 51 15.25 -4.46 -7.29
C SER A 51 13.86 -3.99 -7.74
N ILE A 52 12.89 -3.87 -6.81
CA ILE A 52 11.56 -3.34 -7.12
C ILE A 52 11.64 -1.86 -7.52
N TRP A 53 12.46 -1.05 -6.84
CA TRP A 53 12.74 0.34 -7.22
C TRP A 53 13.26 0.46 -8.65
N ASP A 54 14.19 -0.42 -9.03
CA ASP A 54 14.78 -0.39 -10.36
C ASP A 54 13.81 -0.86 -11.45
N LEU A 55 12.89 -1.77 -11.14
CA LEU A 55 11.83 -2.22 -12.06
C LEU A 55 10.80 -1.13 -12.32
N ALA A 56 10.35 -0.42 -11.30
CA ALA A 56 9.38 0.68 -11.36
C ALA A 56 8.16 0.37 -12.25
N GLU A 57 7.53 -0.78 -12.04
CA GLU A 57 6.38 -1.25 -12.81
C GLU A 57 5.09 -0.59 -12.30
N VAL A 58 4.28 -0.06 -13.22
CA VAL A 58 3.00 0.59 -12.88
C VAL A 58 1.90 -0.43 -12.61
N GLY A 59 0.84 0.01 -11.95
CA GLY A 59 -0.30 -0.80 -11.56
C GLY A 59 -0.84 -1.71 -12.67
N TYR A 60 -1.17 -2.95 -12.31
CA TYR A 60 -1.56 -4.08 -13.16
C TYR A 60 -0.47 -4.61 -14.11
N GLN A 61 0.72 -4.03 -14.11
CA GLN A 61 1.85 -4.41 -14.95
C GLN A 61 3.07 -4.84 -14.12
N GLU A 62 2.95 -4.97 -12.81
CA GLU A 62 4.02 -5.27 -11.84
C GLU A 62 4.44 -6.76 -11.89
N THR A 63 4.66 -7.28 -13.09
CA THR A 63 4.87 -8.73 -13.30
C THR A 63 6.14 -9.25 -12.65
N LYS A 64 7.24 -8.49 -12.73
CA LYS A 64 8.53 -8.89 -12.17
C LYS A 64 8.60 -8.61 -10.68
N SER A 65 8.09 -7.48 -10.21
CA SER A 65 8.00 -7.12 -8.79
C SER A 65 7.15 -8.13 -8.03
N SER A 66 5.97 -8.47 -8.56
CA SER A 66 5.11 -9.53 -8.02
C SER A 66 5.82 -10.89 -7.99
N ALA A 67 6.47 -11.29 -9.10
CA ALA A 67 7.19 -12.56 -9.18
C ALA A 67 8.36 -12.66 -8.18
N LEU A 68 9.07 -11.54 -7.94
CA LEU A 68 10.16 -11.48 -6.97
C LEU A 68 9.65 -11.71 -5.54
N LEU A 69 8.58 -11.02 -5.13
CA LEU A 69 7.97 -11.21 -3.81
C LEU A 69 7.38 -12.62 -3.65
N GLN A 70 6.67 -13.14 -4.66
CA GLN A 70 6.17 -14.52 -4.68
C GLN A 70 7.28 -15.54 -4.57
N GLY A 71 8.40 -15.35 -5.28
CA GLY A 71 9.58 -16.22 -5.22
C GLY A 71 10.17 -16.26 -3.81
N THR A 72 10.40 -15.10 -3.21
CA THR A 72 10.92 -14.95 -1.84
C THR A 72 10.06 -15.68 -0.80
N LEU A 73 8.74 -15.54 -0.90
CA LEU A 73 7.79 -16.19 0.01
C LEU A 73 7.71 -17.71 -0.23
N ARG A 74 7.72 -18.15 -1.49
CA ARG A 74 7.71 -19.58 -1.86
C ARG A 74 8.96 -20.28 -1.35
N ASP A 75 10.13 -19.67 -1.51
CA ASP A 75 11.41 -20.24 -1.03
C ASP A 75 11.43 -20.36 0.50
N ALA A 76 10.65 -19.53 1.18
CA ALA A 76 10.41 -19.64 2.61
C ALA A 76 9.23 -20.55 2.99
N GLY A 77 8.66 -21.32 2.05
CA GLY A 77 7.64 -22.33 2.32
C GLY A 77 6.21 -21.83 2.43
N PHE A 78 5.90 -20.64 1.91
CA PHE A 78 4.51 -20.21 1.74
C PHE A 78 3.90 -20.86 0.48
N ASP A 79 2.64 -21.24 0.57
CA ASP A 79 1.83 -21.61 -0.59
C ASP A 79 1.37 -20.36 -1.30
N ILE A 80 1.60 -20.30 -2.63
CA ILE A 80 1.32 -19.10 -3.43
C ILE A 80 0.13 -19.34 -4.35
N GLU A 81 -0.93 -18.57 -4.18
CA GLU A 81 -2.03 -18.45 -5.13
C GLU A 81 -1.88 -17.13 -5.91
N ALA A 82 -1.46 -17.23 -7.17
CA ALA A 82 -1.22 -16.10 -8.05
C ALA A 82 -2.41 -15.84 -8.98
N GLY A 83 -2.57 -14.59 -9.44
CA GLY A 83 -3.65 -14.18 -10.33
C GLY A 83 -5.02 -14.10 -9.67
N VAL A 84 -5.05 -13.94 -8.35
CA VAL A 84 -6.29 -13.85 -7.58
C VAL A 84 -7.13 -12.65 -7.98
N ALA A 85 -8.44 -12.73 -7.76
CA ALA A 85 -9.40 -11.69 -8.13
C ALA A 85 -9.38 -11.29 -9.63
N GLY A 86 -8.83 -12.14 -10.50
CA GLY A 86 -8.69 -11.88 -11.93
C GLY A 86 -7.57 -10.86 -12.27
N ILE A 87 -6.71 -10.54 -11.32
CA ILE A 87 -5.58 -9.62 -11.51
C ILE A 87 -4.29 -10.43 -11.61
N PRO A 88 -3.62 -10.49 -12.79
CA PRO A 88 -2.44 -11.34 -13.00
C PRO A 88 -1.28 -11.11 -12.02
N THR A 89 -1.13 -9.89 -11.51
CA THR A 89 -0.05 -9.49 -10.60
C THR A 89 -0.44 -9.58 -9.12
N ALA A 90 -1.73 -9.81 -8.80
CA ALA A 90 -2.17 -10.06 -7.42
C ALA A 90 -1.87 -11.49 -6.98
N PHE A 91 -1.56 -11.66 -5.70
CA PHE A 91 -1.35 -12.99 -5.12
C PHE A 91 -1.69 -13.05 -3.64
N VAL A 92 -1.96 -14.27 -3.15
CA VAL A 92 -2.03 -14.57 -1.73
C VAL A 92 -0.95 -15.60 -1.42
N ALA A 93 -0.10 -15.30 -0.46
CA ALA A 93 0.89 -16.22 0.09
C ALA A 93 0.43 -16.69 1.46
N SER A 94 0.16 -17.96 1.63
CA SER A 94 -0.38 -18.54 2.87
C SER A 94 0.61 -19.51 3.50
N TRP A 95 0.74 -19.43 4.83
CA TRP A 95 1.47 -20.38 5.63
C TRP A 95 0.71 -20.66 6.93
N SER A 96 0.61 -21.92 7.37
CA SER A 96 -0.13 -22.31 8.57
C SER A 96 0.69 -23.26 9.43
N ASN A 97 0.58 -23.10 10.75
CA ASN A 97 1.14 -23.98 11.78
C ASN A 97 0.03 -24.52 12.69
N GLY A 98 -1.05 -25.04 12.11
CA GLY A 98 -2.21 -25.57 12.83
C GLY A 98 -3.32 -24.56 13.08
N ASP A 99 -4.35 -25.00 13.77
CA ASP A 99 -5.56 -24.20 14.05
C ASP A 99 -5.23 -22.96 14.89
N GLY A 100 -5.85 -21.82 14.55
CA GLY A 100 -5.64 -20.56 15.25
C GLY A 100 -6.08 -19.36 14.41
N PRO A 101 -5.76 -18.13 14.85
CA PRO A 101 -6.16 -16.94 14.12
C PRO A 101 -5.52 -16.86 12.74
N VAL A 102 -6.25 -16.23 11.81
CA VAL A 102 -5.79 -15.89 10.47
C VAL A 102 -5.39 -14.42 10.46
N VAL A 103 -4.11 -14.14 10.28
CA VAL A 103 -3.56 -12.78 10.23
C VAL A 103 -3.12 -12.45 8.82
N GLY A 104 -3.73 -11.41 8.25
CA GLY A 104 -3.40 -10.86 6.94
C GLY A 104 -2.38 -9.72 7.05
N ILE A 105 -1.45 -9.67 6.11
CA ILE A 105 -0.49 -8.56 5.94
C ILE A 105 -0.61 -8.09 4.50
N LEU A 106 -0.83 -6.78 4.29
CA LEU A 106 -0.90 -6.20 2.95
C LEU A 106 0.49 -5.81 2.45
N ALA A 107 0.70 -5.91 1.14
CA ALA A 107 1.96 -5.56 0.47
C ALA A 107 1.66 -4.88 -0.87
N GLU A 108 1.98 -3.60 -1.00
CA GLU A 108 1.93 -2.83 -2.24
C GLU A 108 3.31 -2.82 -2.91
N PHE A 109 3.35 -2.73 -4.24
CA PHE A 109 4.61 -2.78 -4.99
C PHE A 109 4.53 -2.12 -6.37
N ASP A 110 3.48 -1.35 -6.65
CA ASP A 110 3.31 -0.58 -7.89
C ASP A 110 4.00 0.79 -7.83
N ALA A 111 4.39 1.31 -8.99
CA ALA A 111 5.05 2.59 -9.17
C ALA A 111 4.11 3.63 -9.77
N LEU A 112 4.43 4.91 -9.55
CA LEU A 112 3.72 6.06 -10.11
C LEU A 112 4.18 6.36 -11.54
N PRO A 113 3.26 6.50 -12.50
CA PRO A 113 3.62 6.85 -13.87
C PRO A 113 4.16 8.28 -13.97
N GLY A 114 5.17 8.49 -14.83
CA GLY A 114 5.74 9.79 -15.13
C GLY A 114 6.63 10.41 -14.05
N ILE A 115 6.70 9.81 -12.87
CA ILE A 115 7.52 10.30 -11.74
C ILE A 115 8.77 9.42 -11.62
N THR A 116 9.86 9.85 -12.23
CA THR A 116 11.13 9.12 -12.23
C THR A 116 12.19 9.86 -11.47
N GLN A 117 13.07 9.14 -10.81
CA GLN A 117 14.19 9.70 -10.05
C GLN A 117 15.31 8.65 -9.99
N ASP A 118 16.56 9.09 -10.06
CA ASP A 118 17.70 8.25 -9.71
C ASP A 118 17.94 8.24 -8.18
N ARG A 119 19.07 7.68 -7.75
CA ARG A 119 19.45 7.60 -6.33
C ARG A 119 20.10 8.87 -5.77
N SER A 120 20.09 9.97 -6.50
CA SER A 120 20.65 11.23 -6.00
C SER A 120 19.68 11.97 -5.08
N PRO A 121 20.19 12.78 -4.13
CA PRO A 121 19.34 13.53 -3.21
C PRO A 121 18.71 14.78 -3.83
N THR A 122 18.99 15.04 -5.10
CA THR A 122 18.47 16.18 -5.87
C THR A 122 17.66 15.67 -7.06
N ARG A 123 16.80 16.54 -7.65
CA ARG A 123 16.01 16.17 -8.81
C ARG A 123 16.89 15.69 -9.97
N ALA A 124 16.77 14.41 -10.29
CA ALA A 124 17.48 13.74 -11.38
C ALA A 124 16.57 12.69 -12.04
N PRO A 125 15.65 13.12 -12.93
CA PRO A 125 14.74 12.21 -13.61
C PRO A 125 15.52 11.26 -14.53
N VAL A 126 15.03 10.02 -14.60
CA VAL A 126 15.59 8.99 -15.49
C VAL A 126 14.70 8.92 -16.71
N GLU A 127 15.13 9.52 -17.83
CA GLU A 127 14.33 9.70 -19.04
C GLU A 127 13.87 8.38 -19.69
N GLU A 128 14.67 7.32 -19.55
CA GLU A 128 14.35 6.00 -20.12
C GLU A 128 13.29 5.23 -19.32
N LYS A 129 12.95 5.66 -18.11
CA LYS A 129 11.95 5.01 -17.26
C LYS A 129 10.61 5.75 -17.36
N PRO A 130 9.48 5.02 -17.58
CA PRO A 130 8.17 5.65 -17.65
C PRO A 130 7.54 5.92 -16.27
N ALA A 131 8.13 5.38 -15.18
CA ALA A 131 7.56 5.42 -13.83
C ALA A 131 8.65 5.39 -12.75
N GLY A 132 8.28 5.69 -11.50
CA GLY A 132 9.17 5.64 -10.34
C GLY A 132 8.41 5.46 -9.02
N HIS A 133 9.12 4.98 -7.99
CA HIS A 133 8.56 4.70 -6.66
C HIS A 133 8.56 5.94 -5.75
N ALA A 134 7.82 6.98 -6.11
CA ALA A 134 7.71 8.18 -5.28
C ALA A 134 6.83 7.98 -4.03
N CYS A 135 5.98 6.95 -4.00
CA CYS A 135 5.12 6.61 -2.87
C CYS A 135 5.72 5.58 -1.90
N GLY A 136 6.90 5.02 -2.21
CA GLY A 136 7.59 4.09 -1.32
C GLY A 136 7.09 2.64 -1.36
N HIS A 137 6.28 2.23 -2.33
CA HIS A 137 5.73 0.87 -2.40
C HIS A 137 6.78 -0.23 -2.54
N HIS A 138 7.97 0.06 -3.09
CA HIS A 138 9.10 -0.86 -3.09
C HIS A 138 9.56 -1.24 -1.67
N LEU A 139 9.49 -0.28 -0.71
CA LEU A 139 9.74 -0.52 0.71
C LEU A 139 8.56 -1.24 1.36
N PHE A 140 7.33 -0.85 0.99
CA PHE A 140 6.11 -1.42 1.55
C PHE A 140 6.03 -2.93 1.27
N GLY A 141 6.09 -3.33 0.01
CA GLY A 141 6.05 -4.75 -0.37
C GLY A 141 7.15 -5.57 0.28
N THR A 142 8.37 -5.03 0.31
CA THR A 142 9.53 -5.69 0.91
C THR A 142 9.41 -5.80 2.43
N GLY A 143 9.06 -4.72 3.12
CA GLY A 143 8.93 -4.69 4.58
C GLY A 143 7.83 -5.62 5.08
N SER A 144 6.69 -5.66 4.39
CA SER A 144 5.60 -6.60 4.67
C SER A 144 6.04 -8.06 4.47
N THR A 145 6.80 -8.33 3.41
CA THR A 145 7.39 -9.66 3.16
C THR A 145 8.36 -10.05 4.27
N ALA A 146 9.27 -9.15 4.67
CA ALA A 146 10.20 -9.39 5.77
C ALA A 146 9.47 -9.69 7.08
N ALA A 147 8.40 -8.96 7.38
CA ALA A 147 7.57 -9.18 8.56
C ALA A 147 6.90 -10.58 8.53
N ALA A 148 6.33 -10.98 7.40
CA ALA A 148 5.72 -12.30 7.25
C ALA A 148 6.73 -13.44 7.47
N LEU A 149 7.94 -13.31 6.90
CA LEU A 149 9.02 -14.28 7.06
C LEU A 149 9.50 -14.39 8.51
N ALA A 150 9.67 -13.25 9.19
CA ALA A 150 10.12 -13.20 10.58
C ALA A 150 9.09 -13.78 11.54
N VAL A 151 7.80 -13.46 11.35
CA VAL A 151 6.70 -14.01 12.16
C VAL A 151 6.53 -15.51 11.91
N ARG A 152 6.62 -15.98 10.66
CA ARG A 152 6.64 -17.41 10.35
C ARG A 152 7.73 -18.13 11.11
N ALA A 153 8.99 -17.64 11.01
CA ALA A 153 10.12 -18.24 11.71
C ALA A 153 9.92 -18.29 13.23
N TRP A 154 9.37 -17.23 13.82
CA TRP A 154 9.01 -17.20 15.23
C TRP A 154 7.92 -18.21 15.60
N MET A 155 6.88 -18.36 14.77
CA MET A 155 5.81 -19.33 15.01
C MET A 155 6.33 -20.77 14.95
N GLU A 156 7.24 -21.09 13.99
CA GLU A 156 7.89 -22.41 13.93
C GLU A 156 8.73 -22.68 15.18
N GLU A 157 9.59 -21.74 15.57
CA GLU A 157 10.49 -21.90 16.71
C GLU A 157 9.73 -22.08 18.03
N THR A 158 8.61 -21.38 18.19
CA THR A 158 7.83 -21.37 19.44
C THR A 158 6.67 -22.36 19.46
N GLY A 159 6.36 -23.01 18.33
CA GLY A 159 5.19 -23.87 18.19
C GLY A 159 3.86 -23.14 18.27
N ARG A 160 3.85 -21.82 18.05
CA ARG A 160 2.61 -21.03 17.99
C ARG A 160 1.80 -21.43 16.77
N THR A 161 0.48 -21.62 16.96
CA THR A 161 -0.45 -22.02 15.92
C THR A 161 -1.21 -20.83 15.34
N GLY A 162 -1.65 -20.97 14.10
CA GLY A 162 -2.40 -19.97 13.33
C GLY A 162 -1.97 -19.94 11.88
N THR A 163 -2.56 -19.02 11.12
CA THR A 163 -2.29 -18.85 9.69
C THR A 163 -1.82 -17.42 9.42
N LEU A 164 -0.74 -17.30 8.67
CA LEU A 164 -0.27 -16.04 8.10
C LEU A 164 -0.63 -15.99 6.63
N ARG A 165 -1.20 -14.87 6.20
CA ARG A 165 -1.43 -14.58 4.79
C ARG A 165 -0.82 -13.26 4.42
N LEU A 166 0.10 -13.24 3.48
CA LEU A 166 0.55 -12.01 2.84
C LEU A 166 -0.22 -11.84 1.54
N TYR A 167 -0.86 -10.69 1.41
CA TYR A 167 -1.61 -10.29 0.23
C TYR A 167 -0.77 -9.33 -0.60
N GLY A 168 -0.29 -9.80 -1.77
CA GLY A 168 0.30 -8.91 -2.77
C GLY A 168 -0.80 -8.13 -3.46
N THR A 169 -0.88 -6.85 -3.14
CA THR A 169 -2.00 -5.97 -3.54
C THR A 169 -1.53 -4.95 -4.56
N PRO A 170 -1.58 -5.29 -5.87
CA PRO A 170 -1.11 -4.43 -6.96
C PRO A 170 -2.04 -3.24 -7.20
N ALA A 171 -1.56 -2.30 -8.01
CA ALA A 171 -2.32 -1.20 -8.58
C ALA A 171 -3.03 -0.32 -7.52
N GLU A 172 -2.35 0.02 -6.43
CA GLU A 172 -2.90 0.99 -5.47
C GLU A 172 -3.01 2.37 -6.13
N GLU A 173 -2.00 2.77 -6.91
CA GLU A 173 -1.89 4.07 -7.61
C GLU A 173 -2.92 4.20 -8.75
N GLY A 174 -4.17 4.36 -8.35
CA GLY A 174 -5.28 4.65 -9.27
C GLY A 174 -6.03 3.45 -9.85
N GLY A 175 -5.60 2.21 -9.56
CA GLY A 175 -6.26 0.99 -10.01
C GLY A 175 -7.18 0.35 -8.97
N ALA A 176 -6.93 0.60 -7.68
CA ALA A 176 -7.69 0.06 -6.53
C ALA A 176 -7.75 -1.48 -6.52
N GLY A 177 -6.62 -2.17 -6.72
CA GLY A 177 -6.54 -3.64 -6.77
C GLY A 177 -7.15 -4.33 -5.55
N LYS A 178 -6.98 -3.76 -4.35
CA LYS A 178 -7.58 -4.28 -3.11
C LYS A 178 -9.11 -4.37 -3.15
N VAL A 179 -9.78 -3.46 -3.85
CA VAL A 179 -11.25 -3.49 -3.99
C VAL A 179 -11.69 -4.76 -4.71
N TYR A 180 -10.99 -5.17 -5.75
CA TYR A 180 -11.26 -6.43 -6.46
C TYR A 180 -11.00 -7.65 -5.58
N MET A 181 -9.94 -7.62 -4.77
CA MET A 181 -9.60 -8.69 -3.84
C MET A 181 -10.66 -8.85 -2.74
N VAL A 182 -11.16 -7.74 -2.17
CA VAL A 182 -12.29 -7.74 -1.21
C VAL A 182 -13.56 -8.30 -1.87
N ARG A 183 -13.89 -7.85 -3.07
CA ARG A 183 -15.07 -8.34 -3.82
C ARG A 183 -14.98 -9.82 -4.18
N ALA A 184 -13.77 -10.35 -4.31
CA ALA A 184 -13.52 -11.79 -4.52
C ALA A 184 -13.60 -12.62 -3.21
N GLY A 185 -13.86 -11.99 -2.05
CA GLY A 185 -13.98 -12.68 -0.77
C GLY A 185 -12.67 -13.12 -0.14
N LEU A 186 -11.51 -12.59 -0.60
CA LEU A 186 -10.20 -13.07 -0.15
C LEU A 186 -9.90 -12.74 1.33
N PHE A 187 -10.71 -11.90 1.96
CA PHE A 187 -10.55 -11.48 3.35
C PHE A 187 -11.68 -11.98 4.28
N ASP A 188 -12.65 -12.76 3.77
CA ASP A 188 -13.88 -13.11 4.52
C ASP A 188 -13.61 -13.97 5.75
N ASP A 189 -12.51 -14.73 5.78
CA ASP A 189 -12.09 -15.60 6.88
C ASP A 189 -10.86 -15.07 7.64
N VAL A 190 -10.51 -13.80 7.48
CA VAL A 190 -9.34 -13.18 8.13
C VAL A 190 -9.77 -12.45 9.40
N ASP A 191 -9.15 -12.81 10.54
CA ASP A 191 -9.46 -12.20 11.84
C ASP A 191 -8.88 -10.79 11.98
N VAL A 192 -7.66 -10.57 11.43
CA VAL A 192 -6.92 -9.30 11.53
C VAL A 192 -6.17 -9.05 10.25
N VAL A 193 -6.24 -7.81 9.74
CA VAL A 193 -5.41 -7.34 8.64
C VAL A 193 -4.52 -6.21 9.12
N LEU A 194 -3.22 -6.33 8.86
CA LEU A 194 -2.22 -5.31 9.17
C LEU A 194 -1.74 -4.64 7.88
N HIS A 195 -1.56 -3.33 7.98
CA HIS A 195 -1.14 -2.47 6.89
C HIS A 195 -0.21 -1.39 7.43
N TRP A 196 0.71 -0.94 6.61
CA TRP A 196 1.52 0.26 6.86
C TRP A 196 1.73 1.02 5.54
N HIS A 197 2.18 2.24 5.60
CA HIS A 197 2.50 3.00 4.39
C HIS A 197 3.68 3.91 4.68
N ALA A 198 4.59 4.05 3.71
CA ALA A 198 5.68 5.01 3.80
C ALA A 198 5.14 6.44 3.93
N GLY A 199 5.75 7.23 4.81
CA GLY A 199 5.34 8.60 5.10
C GLY A 199 6.53 9.43 5.58
N ASP A 200 6.28 10.66 5.91
CA ASP A 200 7.26 11.61 6.42
C ASP A 200 7.48 11.53 7.94
N GLN A 201 6.77 10.66 8.63
CA GLN A 201 6.85 10.46 10.08
C GLN A 201 6.61 9.00 10.46
N ASN A 202 7.27 8.52 11.52
CA ASN A 202 7.00 7.23 12.14
C ASN A 202 5.83 7.36 13.13
N SER A 203 4.63 7.01 12.72
CA SER A 203 3.41 7.14 13.52
C SER A 203 2.43 6.01 13.26
N ALA A 204 1.71 5.58 14.30
CA ALA A 204 0.56 4.70 14.18
C ALA A 204 -0.74 5.42 14.59
N GLY A 205 -0.82 6.73 14.41
CA GLY A 205 -1.99 7.54 14.75
C GLY A 205 -3.28 7.05 14.11
N ALA A 206 -4.38 7.15 14.85
CA ALA A 206 -5.71 6.76 14.40
C ALA A 206 -6.36 7.91 13.65
N TYR A 207 -6.33 7.87 12.32
CA TYR A 207 -6.98 8.84 11.45
C TYR A 207 -7.69 8.14 10.30
N SER A 208 -8.64 8.84 9.70
CA SER A 208 -9.31 8.41 8.48
C SER A 208 -8.70 9.09 7.26
N THR A 209 -9.02 8.56 6.08
CA THR A 209 -8.65 9.14 4.78
C THR A 209 -9.91 9.64 4.06
N LEU A 210 -9.77 10.09 2.82
CA LEU A 210 -10.91 10.45 2.00
C LEU A 210 -11.39 9.24 1.19
N ALA A 211 -12.69 8.96 1.22
CA ALA A 211 -13.32 8.12 0.21
C ALA A 211 -13.20 8.79 -1.16
N ASN A 212 -13.13 8.00 -2.22
CA ASN A 212 -12.92 8.50 -3.58
C ASN A 212 -13.76 7.72 -4.59
N LYS A 213 -14.34 8.41 -5.56
CA LYS A 213 -14.92 7.81 -6.76
C LYS A 213 -14.44 8.55 -7.98
N SER A 214 -13.96 7.82 -8.96
CA SER A 214 -13.37 8.39 -10.17
C SER A 214 -14.01 7.85 -11.43
N ALA A 215 -14.08 8.69 -12.47
CA ALA A 215 -14.57 8.29 -13.77
C ALA A 215 -13.95 9.13 -14.89
N LYS A 216 -13.83 8.49 -16.05
CA LYS A 216 -13.56 9.15 -17.31
C LYS A 216 -14.87 9.47 -17.99
N PHE A 217 -15.07 10.75 -18.31
CA PHE A 217 -16.22 11.23 -19.09
C PHE A 217 -15.74 11.49 -20.51
N ARG A 218 -16.43 10.88 -21.47
CA ARG A 218 -16.11 10.94 -22.91
C ARG A 218 -17.25 11.60 -23.64
N PHE A 219 -16.91 12.60 -24.45
CA PHE A 219 -17.86 13.31 -25.28
C PHE A 219 -17.59 13.00 -26.74
N ARG A 220 -18.67 12.80 -27.51
CA ARG A 220 -18.63 12.58 -28.95
C ARG A 220 -19.44 13.64 -29.63
N GLY A 221 -18.80 14.33 -30.56
CA GLY A 221 -19.36 15.43 -31.36
C GLY A 221 -19.31 15.15 -32.85
N VAL A 222 -19.23 16.22 -33.64
CA VAL A 222 -19.12 16.17 -35.08
C VAL A 222 -17.97 17.05 -35.54
N SER A 223 -16.98 16.47 -36.21
CA SER A 223 -15.87 17.22 -36.80
C SER A 223 -16.33 18.10 -37.95
N ALA A 224 -15.73 19.29 -38.03
CA ALA A 224 -15.89 20.20 -39.18
C ALA A 224 -14.64 21.09 -39.32
N HIS A 225 -14.48 21.72 -40.47
CA HIS A 225 -13.42 22.71 -40.65
C HIS A 225 -13.79 23.98 -39.88
N ALA A 226 -13.02 24.34 -38.85
CA ALA A 226 -13.36 25.41 -37.92
C ALA A 226 -13.53 26.80 -38.54
N ALA A 227 -12.89 27.09 -39.71
CA ALA A 227 -13.05 28.34 -40.40
C ALA A 227 -14.00 28.23 -41.62
N GLY A 228 -14.10 27.04 -42.25
CA GLY A 228 -14.83 26.88 -43.53
C GLY A 228 -16.30 26.50 -43.37
N ALA A 229 -16.65 25.76 -42.31
CA ALA A 229 -18.00 25.28 -42.07
C ALA A 229 -18.23 25.00 -40.55
N PRO A 230 -17.95 25.94 -39.63
CA PRO A 230 -18.07 25.73 -38.20
C PRO A 230 -19.48 25.33 -37.76
N GLU A 231 -20.52 25.82 -38.45
CA GLU A 231 -21.93 25.54 -38.14
C GLU A 231 -22.30 24.06 -38.29
N ARG A 232 -21.48 23.26 -38.99
CA ARG A 232 -21.66 21.81 -39.16
C ARG A 232 -21.04 21.00 -38.05
N GLY A 233 -20.15 21.60 -37.25
CA GLY A 233 -19.47 20.95 -36.14
C GLY A 233 -20.29 20.92 -34.87
N ARG A 234 -19.94 19.97 -34.00
CA ARG A 234 -20.29 19.93 -32.56
C ARG A 234 -19.04 19.55 -31.82
N SER A 235 -18.50 20.50 -31.09
CA SER A 235 -17.20 20.31 -30.40
C SER A 235 -17.36 19.48 -29.15
N ALA A 236 -16.71 18.33 -29.11
CA ALA A 236 -16.62 17.51 -27.89
C ALA A 236 -15.78 18.21 -26.82
N LEU A 237 -14.78 19.03 -27.20
CA LEU A 237 -14.01 19.83 -26.27
C LEU A 237 -14.86 20.88 -25.56
N ASP A 238 -15.75 21.59 -26.32
CA ASP A 238 -16.66 22.55 -25.69
C ASP A 238 -17.59 21.89 -24.66
N ALA A 239 -17.97 20.62 -24.88
CA ALA A 239 -18.75 19.86 -23.91
C ALA A 239 -17.94 19.58 -22.64
N VAL A 240 -16.65 19.22 -22.75
CA VAL A 240 -15.76 19.05 -21.60
C VAL A 240 -15.61 20.38 -20.85
N GLU A 241 -15.35 21.49 -21.55
CA GLU A 241 -15.23 22.82 -20.94
C GLU A 241 -16.52 23.26 -20.24
N ALA A 242 -17.68 23.00 -20.84
CA ALA A 242 -18.98 23.28 -20.23
C ALA A 242 -19.22 22.45 -18.96
N MET A 243 -18.88 21.16 -18.98
CA MET A 243 -18.92 20.29 -17.82
C MET A 243 -18.02 20.82 -16.70
N ASP A 244 -16.75 21.10 -17.02
CA ASP A 244 -15.76 21.59 -16.07
C ASP A 244 -16.19 22.92 -15.43
N HIS A 245 -16.77 23.81 -16.23
CA HIS A 245 -17.33 25.07 -15.73
C HIS A 245 -18.48 24.84 -14.75
N MET A 246 -19.46 23.97 -15.09
CA MET A 246 -20.57 23.64 -14.21
C MET A 246 -20.11 22.99 -12.91
N VAL A 247 -19.13 22.07 -12.97
CA VAL A 247 -18.54 21.44 -11.79
C VAL A 247 -17.79 22.46 -10.93
N ASN A 248 -17.08 23.42 -11.53
CA ASN A 248 -16.41 24.48 -10.81
C ASN A 248 -17.40 25.40 -10.07
N LEU A 249 -18.53 25.73 -10.67
CA LEU A 249 -19.63 26.45 -10.00
C LEU A 249 -20.22 25.64 -8.84
N MET A 250 -20.32 24.31 -8.99
CA MET A 250 -20.84 23.41 -7.95
C MET A 250 -19.97 23.41 -6.67
N ARG A 251 -18.67 23.73 -6.76
CA ARG A 251 -17.74 23.73 -5.62
C ARG A 251 -18.16 24.67 -4.48
N GLU A 252 -18.88 25.75 -4.80
CA GLU A 252 -19.43 26.68 -3.77
C GLU A 252 -20.59 26.06 -2.96
N HIS A 253 -21.10 24.89 -3.36
CA HIS A 253 -22.31 24.25 -2.84
C HIS A 253 -22.08 22.78 -2.47
N VAL A 254 -20.94 22.49 -1.89
CA VAL A 254 -20.52 21.16 -1.40
C VAL A 254 -19.97 21.26 0.02
N PRO A 255 -19.95 20.18 0.82
CA PRO A 255 -19.28 20.17 2.12
C PRO A 255 -17.82 20.61 2.01
N GLN A 256 -17.32 21.30 3.03
CA GLN A 256 -15.99 21.96 3.01
C GLN A 256 -14.84 20.96 2.79
N GLU A 257 -14.97 19.75 3.28
CA GLU A 257 -13.97 18.67 3.18
C GLU A 257 -13.91 18.03 1.79
N THR A 258 -14.85 18.40 0.90
CA THR A 258 -14.92 17.86 -0.45
C THR A 258 -13.71 18.29 -1.29
N ARG A 259 -13.18 17.35 -2.09
CA ARG A 259 -12.16 17.61 -3.11
C ARG A 259 -12.63 17.04 -4.44
N ILE A 260 -12.71 17.91 -5.46
CA ILE A 260 -13.04 17.50 -6.82
C ILE A 260 -11.91 17.98 -7.73
N HIS A 261 -11.23 17.05 -8.38
CA HIS A 261 -10.13 17.35 -9.30
C HIS A 261 -10.38 16.67 -10.62
N TYR A 262 -9.84 17.26 -11.69
CA TYR A 262 -9.92 16.67 -13.03
C TYR A 262 -8.69 17.00 -13.86
N VAL A 263 -8.51 16.21 -14.91
CA VAL A 263 -7.56 16.46 -15.97
C VAL A 263 -8.23 16.15 -17.31
N ILE A 264 -8.06 17.02 -18.29
CA ILE A 264 -8.47 16.74 -19.67
C ILE A 264 -7.40 15.82 -20.25
N THR A 265 -7.76 14.57 -20.52
CA THR A 265 -6.85 13.55 -21.04
C THR A 265 -6.77 13.55 -22.55
N TYR A 266 -7.82 14.10 -23.22
CA TYR A 266 -7.81 14.37 -24.64
C TYR A 266 -8.77 15.53 -24.99
N GLY A 267 -8.30 16.53 -25.74
CA GLY A 267 -9.06 17.72 -26.13
C GLY A 267 -9.00 18.03 -27.61
N GLY A 268 -8.55 17.10 -28.47
CA GLY A 268 -8.36 17.32 -29.90
C GLY A 268 -6.90 17.49 -30.30
N ALA A 269 -6.61 17.56 -31.59
CA ALA A 269 -5.25 17.55 -32.12
C ALA A 269 -4.83 18.88 -32.81
N ALA A 270 -5.77 19.63 -33.42
CA ALA A 270 -5.45 20.85 -34.15
C ALA A 270 -6.60 21.86 -34.06
N PRO A 271 -6.30 23.18 -33.87
CA PRO A 271 -7.32 24.20 -33.60
C PRO A 271 -8.19 24.53 -34.83
N ASN A 272 -7.80 24.14 -36.02
CA ASN A 272 -8.57 24.31 -37.24
C ASN A 272 -9.52 23.14 -37.56
N VAL A 273 -9.58 22.14 -36.68
CA VAL A 273 -10.51 20.99 -36.74
C VAL A 273 -11.33 20.96 -35.47
N ILE A 274 -12.66 21.07 -35.60
CA ILE A 274 -13.58 20.91 -34.44
C ILE A 274 -13.47 19.48 -33.95
N PRO A 275 -13.11 19.27 -32.67
CA PRO A 275 -12.90 17.92 -32.10
C PRO A 275 -14.22 17.14 -32.01
N ASP A 276 -14.27 15.94 -32.58
CA ASP A 276 -15.39 15.02 -32.46
C ASP A 276 -15.28 14.05 -31.30
N PHE A 277 -14.16 14.09 -30.59
CA PHE A 277 -13.93 13.34 -29.35
C PHE A 277 -13.13 14.18 -28.36
N ALA A 278 -13.54 14.12 -27.08
CA ALA A 278 -12.78 14.64 -25.94
C ALA A 278 -13.02 13.77 -24.71
N GLU A 279 -12.03 13.70 -23.82
CA GLU A 279 -12.10 12.93 -22.58
C GLU A 279 -11.58 13.76 -21.41
N VAL A 280 -12.29 13.73 -20.30
CA VAL A 280 -11.88 14.32 -19.03
C VAL A 280 -11.98 13.28 -17.91
N PHE A 281 -10.96 13.21 -17.05
CA PHE A 281 -10.88 12.26 -15.94
C PHE A 281 -11.07 13.00 -14.61
N TYR A 282 -12.09 12.58 -13.84
CA TYR A 282 -12.50 13.19 -12.58
C TYR A 282 -12.24 12.30 -11.37
N TYR A 283 -11.84 12.94 -10.26
CA TYR A 283 -11.83 12.40 -8.91
C TYR A 283 -12.77 13.21 -8.03
N VAL A 284 -13.65 12.51 -7.28
CA VAL A 284 -14.55 13.11 -6.28
C VAL A 284 -14.25 12.48 -4.94
N ARG A 285 -13.83 13.29 -3.96
CA ARG A 285 -13.39 12.84 -2.65
C ARG A 285 -14.13 13.55 -1.53
N ASN A 286 -14.44 12.81 -0.45
CA ASN A 286 -14.97 13.35 0.81
C ASN A 286 -14.67 12.35 1.95
N PRO A 287 -14.52 12.77 3.23
CA PRO A 287 -14.42 11.85 4.35
C PRO A 287 -15.64 10.93 4.50
N ASP A 288 -16.83 11.41 4.12
CA ASP A 288 -18.06 10.64 4.13
C ASP A 288 -18.32 10.02 2.75
N PRO A 289 -18.38 8.67 2.64
CA PRO A 289 -18.66 7.99 1.38
C PRO A 289 -20.03 8.32 0.77
N GLU A 290 -21.05 8.60 1.59
CA GLU A 290 -22.40 8.97 1.09
C GLU A 290 -22.34 10.32 0.37
N ASN A 291 -21.54 11.26 0.88
CA ASN A 291 -21.27 12.52 0.20
C ASN A 291 -20.56 12.28 -1.13
N VAL A 292 -19.59 11.37 -1.19
CA VAL A 292 -18.91 11.03 -2.47
C VAL A 292 -19.90 10.55 -3.50
N LEU A 293 -20.82 9.64 -3.13
CA LEU A 293 -21.83 9.09 -4.05
C LEU A 293 -22.78 10.18 -4.55
N SER A 294 -23.32 10.98 -3.61
CA SER A 294 -24.23 12.07 -3.91
C SER A 294 -23.60 13.15 -4.80
N LEU A 295 -22.36 13.52 -4.53
CA LEU A 295 -21.62 14.50 -5.31
C LEU A 295 -21.22 13.96 -6.70
N PHE A 296 -20.86 12.70 -6.79
CA PHE A 296 -20.58 12.05 -8.07
C PHE A 296 -21.80 12.06 -8.99
N ASP A 297 -23.00 11.80 -8.46
CA ASP A 297 -24.24 11.91 -9.24
C ASP A 297 -24.49 13.33 -9.76
N ARG A 298 -24.06 14.37 -9.01
CA ARG A 298 -24.14 15.76 -9.48
C ARG A 298 -23.12 16.04 -10.59
N VAL A 299 -21.92 15.45 -10.52
CA VAL A 299 -20.92 15.54 -11.60
C VAL A 299 -21.44 14.87 -12.88
N VAL A 300 -22.10 13.71 -12.76
CA VAL A 300 -22.75 13.05 -13.90
C VAL A 300 -23.81 13.94 -14.54
N LYS A 301 -24.67 14.59 -13.74
CA LYS A 301 -25.68 15.53 -14.23
C LYS A 301 -25.08 16.76 -14.91
N ALA A 302 -23.92 17.23 -14.46
CA ALA A 302 -23.20 18.30 -15.14
C ALA A 302 -22.71 17.85 -16.54
N ALA A 303 -22.22 16.60 -16.65
CA ALA A 303 -21.83 16.03 -17.93
C ALA A 303 -23.02 15.84 -18.89
N GLU A 304 -24.14 15.34 -18.38
CA GLU A 304 -25.41 15.22 -19.16
C GLU A 304 -25.89 16.58 -19.65
N GLY A 305 -25.88 17.59 -18.78
CA GLY A 305 -26.24 18.98 -19.10
C GLY A 305 -25.31 19.60 -20.16
N ALA A 306 -24.02 19.34 -20.06
CA ALA A 306 -23.02 19.78 -21.02
C ALA A 306 -23.26 19.15 -22.41
N ALA A 307 -23.49 17.84 -22.45
CA ALA A 307 -23.79 17.13 -23.70
C ALA A 307 -25.06 17.67 -24.37
N LEU A 308 -26.14 17.86 -23.58
CA LEU A 308 -27.40 18.41 -24.07
C LEU A 308 -27.20 19.84 -24.65
N GLY A 309 -26.47 20.70 -23.92
CA GLY A 309 -26.27 22.09 -24.32
C GLY A 309 -25.37 22.26 -25.54
N THR A 310 -24.41 21.38 -25.76
CA THR A 310 -23.45 21.43 -26.89
C THR A 310 -23.90 20.59 -28.07
N GLY A 311 -24.96 19.78 -27.94
CA GLY A 311 -25.43 18.85 -28.97
C GLY A 311 -24.46 17.73 -29.26
N THR A 312 -23.79 17.23 -28.21
CA THR A 312 -22.88 16.08 -28.23
C THR A 312 -23.50 14.89 -27.53
N GLU A 313 -22.87 13.70 -27.66
CA GLU A 313 -23.21 12.51 -26.89
C GLU A 313 -22.20 12.32 -25.75
N MET A 314 -22.65 11.84 -24.59
CA MET A 314 -21.78 11.59 -23.44
C MET A 314 -21.92 10.14 -22.94
N GLU A 315 -20.77 9.54 -22.66
CA GLU A 315 -20.66 8.29 -21.91
C GLU A 315 -19.64 8.46 -20.79
N TYR A 316 -19.73 7.66 -19.73
CA TYR A 316 -18.69 7.65 -18.70
C TYR A 316 -18.37 6.23 -18.24
N GLU A 317 -17.14 6.06 -17.78
CA GLU A 317 -16.61 4.82 -17.23
C GLU A 317 -16.07 5.09 -15.83
N VAL A 318 -16.64 4.41 -14.81
CA VAL A 318 -16.10 4.44 -13.45
C VAL A 318 -14.80 3.65 -13.45
N ILE A 319 -13.71 4.30 -13.08
CA ILE A 319 -12.38 3.68 -13.03
C ILE A 319 -12.19 2.98 -11.70
N HIS A 320 -12.46 3.67 -10.58
CA HIS A 320 -12.48 3.05 -9.25
C HIS A 320 -13.43 3.78 -8.29
N GLY A 321 -13.74 3.08 -7.19
CA GLY A 321 -14.42 3.64 -6.02
C GLY A 321 -13.90 2.95 -4.77
N ILE A 322 -13.44 3.73 -3.81
CA ILE A 322 -12.91 3.26 -2.53
C ILE A 322 -13.56 4.01 -1.38
N TYR A 323 -13.78 3.29 -0.27
CA TYR A 323 -14.14 3.92 1.00
C TYR A 323 -12.91 4.53 1.67
N ASN A 324 -13.15 5.42 2.62
CA ASN A 324 -12.12 5.93 3.51
C ASN A 324 -11.60 4.84 4.46
N LEU A 325 -10.40 5.05 4.98
CA LEU A 325 -9.83 4.17 6.00
C LEU A 325 -10.69 4.23 7.28
N LEU A 326 -11.08 3.06 7.78
CA LEU A 326 -11.75 2.91 9.07
C LEU A 326 -10.68 2.67 10.15
N PRO A 327 -10.42 3.62 11.05
CA PRO A 327 -9.40 3.47 12.08
C PRO A 327 -9.74 2.32 13.04
N ASN A 328 -8.73 1.48 13.35
CA ASN A 328 -8.82 0.47 14.41
C ASN A 328 -7.87 0.85 15.54
N VAL A 329 -8.38 1.63 16.51
CA VAL A 329 -7.58 2.19 17.61
C VAL A 329 -6.80 1.10 18.39
N THR A 330 -7.40 -0.07 18.61
CA THR A 330 -6.72 -1.16 19.32
C THR A 330 -5.50 -1.69 18.58
N LEU A 331 -5.62 -1.94 17.29
CA LEU A 331 -4.51 -2.40 16.46
C LEU A 331 -3.46 -1.30 16.28
N GLN A 332 -3.88 -0.07 16.12
CA GLN A 332 -2.97 1.08 15.99
C GLN A 332 -2.19 1.35 17.28
N GLN A 333 -2.80 1.20 18.45
CA GLN A 333 -2.09 1.26 19.73
C GLN A 333 -1.08 0.11 19.90
N ALA A 334 -1.41 -1.09 19.43
CA ALA A 334 -0.46 -2.21 19.41
C ALA A 334 0.71 -1.95 18.46
N MET A 335 0.46 -1.34 17.31
CA MET A 335 1.49 -0.91 16.35
C MET A 335 2.37 0.18 16.99
N GLN A 336 1.79 1.20 17.60
CA GLN A 336 2.50 2.28 18.29
C GLN A 336 3.47 1.73 19.35
N ALA A 337 3.00 0.82 20.22
CA ALA A 337 3.84 0.20 21.24
C ALA A 337 5.00 -0.62 20.63
N ASN A 338 4.86 -1.14 19.41
CA ASN A 338 5.94 -1.80 18.70
C ASN A 338 6.91 -0.79 18.08
N LEU A 339 6.42 0.30 17.49
CA LEU A 339 7.26 1.39 16.99
C LEU A 339 8.12 1.99 18.12
N GLU A 340 7.53 2.26 19.27
CA GLU A 340 8.26 2.78 20.44
C GLU A 340 9.33 1.80 20.96
N ARG A 341 9.07 0.50 20.86
CA ARG A 341 10.03 -0.55 21.24
C ARG A 341 11.19 -0.66 20.26
N VAL A 342 10.92 -0.62 18.94
CA VAL A 342 11.94 -0.69 17.88
C VAL A 342 12.75 0.60 17.87
N GLY A 343 12.10 1.71 18.14
CA GLY A 343 12.68 3.05 18.04
C GLY A 343 12.53 3.64 16.64
N GLY A 344 13.04 4.86 16.50
CA GLY A 344 13.06 5.57 15.23
C GLY A 344 14.20 5.14 14.33
N VAL A 345 14.33 5.79 13.19
CA VAL A 345 15.42 5.56 12.23
C VAL A 345 16.72 6.20 12.76
N VAL A 346 17.78 5.44 12.74
CA VAL A 346 19.12 5.94 13.12
C VAL A 346 19.96 6.11 11.85
N TYR A 347 20.25 7.34 11.50
CA TYR A 347 21.07 7.68 10.34
C TYR A 347 22.55 7.73 10.71
N ASP A 348 23.40 7.21 9.85
CA ASP A 348 24.83 7.55 9.86
C ASP A 348 25.07 8.97 9.28
N ASP A 349 26.31 9.43 9.28
CA ASP A 349 26.66 10.79 8.82
C ASP A 349 26.37 10.99 7.31
N ALA A 350 26.53 9.95 6.50
CA ALA A 350 26.27 10.01 5.06
C ALA A 350 24.77 10.03 4.77
N GLU A 351 24.01 9.18 5.44
CA GLU A 351 22.56 9.12 5.34
C GLU A 351 21.90 10.41 5.84
N ARG A 352 22.39 10.97 6.95
CA ARG A 352 21.95 12.27 7.45
C ARG A 352 22.21 13.37 6.43
N SER A 353 23.41 13.45 5.88
CA SER A 353 23.74 14.44 4.83
C SER A 353 22.83 14.29 3.61
N PHE A 354 22.56 13.06 3.20
CA PHE A 354 21.62 12.77 2.10
C PHE A 354 20.22 13.29 2.43
N ALA A 355 19.69 12.95 3.60
CA ALA A 355 18.36 13.36 4.05
C ALA A 355 18.24 14.90 4.15
N GLU A 356 19.27 15.59 4.63
CA GLU A 356 19.31 17.05 4.70
C GLU A 356 19.27 17.71 3.31
N ILE A 357 19.98 17.14 2.32
CA ILE A 357 19.93 17.63 0.94
C ILE A 357 18.54 17.42 0.35
N VAL A 358 17.93 16.23 0.55
CA VAL A 358 16.55 15.97 0.12
C VAL A 358 15.60 16.96 0.79
N ARG A 359 15.74 17.19 2.10
CA ARG A 359 14.89 18.12 2.86
C ARG A 359 14.92 19.55 2.28
N GLN A 360 16.08 20.01 1.79
CA GLN A 360 16.22 21.33 1.15
C GLN A 360 15.47 21.47 -0.18
N THR A 361 15.08 20.36 -0.80
CA THR A 361 14.28 20.36 -2.05
C THR A 361 12.78 20.42 -1.78
N LEU A 362 12.36 20.26 -0.52
CA LEU A 362 10.97 20.25 -0.09
C LEU A 362 10.52 21.65 0.40
N PRO A 363 9.21 21.92 0.48
CA PRO A 363 8.72 23.15 1.12
C PRO A 363 9.22 23.31 2.55
N ASP A 364 9.33 24.55 3.01
CA ASP A 364 9.88 24.89 4.34
C ASP A 364 9.02 24.38 5.51
N ASP A 365 7.74 24.06 5.27
CA ASP A 365 6.79 23.54 6.25
C ASP A 365 6.86 22.03 6.48
N GLY A 366 7.72 21.29 5.74
CA GLY A 366 7.94 19.87 5.96
C GLY A 366 8.71 19.60 7.26
N PRO A 367 8.62 18.35 7.82
CA PRO A 367 9.30 18.00 9.06
C PRO A 367 10.82 18.11 8.94
N ALA A 368 11.49 18.41 10.06
CA ALA A 368 12.95 18.30 10.13
C ALA A 368 13.38 16.81 10.04
N VAL A 369 14.61 16.57 9.61
CA VAL A 369 15.15 15.20 9.47
C VAL A 369 15.05 14.43 10.80
N GLU A 370 15.35 15.10 11.93
CA GLU A 370 15.26 14.51 13.27
C GLU A 370 13.82 14.10 13.60
N THR A 371 12.83 14.96 13.32
CA THR A 371 11.42 14.68 13.58
C THR A 371 10.89 13.53 12.72
N ALA A 372 11.33 13.47 11.46
CA ALA A 372 10.98 12.36 10.56
C ALA A 372 11.59 11.02 11.02
N ALA A 373 12.76 11.06 11.65
CA ALA A 373 13.43 9.87 12.18
C ALA A 373 12.82 9.35 13.49
N GLU A 374 12.25 10.22 14.32
CA GLU A 374 11.69 9.86 15.64
C GLU A 374 10.31 9.22 15.52
N VAL A 375 9.96 8.38 16.52
CA VAL A 375 8.60 7.86 16.67
C VAL A 375 7.72 8.94 17.29
N GLN A 376 6.69 9.34 16.57
CA GLN A 376 5.76 10.36 17.02
C GLN A 376 4.78 9.82 18.06
N PRO A 377 4.29 10.67 18.99
CA PRO A 377 3.28 10.27 19.96
C PRO A 377 2.01 9.75 19.28
N PHE A 378 1.36 8.77 19.89
CA PHE A 378 0.06 8.29 19.42
C PHE A 378 -1.00 9.41 19.49
N PHE A 379 -1.81 9.52 18.46
CA PHE A 379 -2.93 10.46 18.41
C PHE A 379 -4.18 9.81 17.80
N ILE A 380 -5.33 10.39 18.10
CA ILE A 380 -6.60 10.06 17.45
C ILE A 380 -7.07 11.37 16.80
N ALA A 381 -7.18 11.36 15.47
CA ALA A 381 -7.78 12.50 14.76
C ALA A 381 -9.31 12.39 14.82
N GLU A 382 -9.97 13.51 15.13
CA GLU A 382 -11.42 13.65 15.13
C GLU A 382 -11.99 13.76 13.71
#